data_4419194a5f1eaa4ce8af48e860a03314
#
_entry.id   4419194a5f1eaa4ce8af48e860a03314
#
_cell.length_a   1.000
_cell.length_b   1.000
_cell.length_c   1.000
_cell.angle_alpha   90.00
_cell.angle_beta   90.00
_cell.angle_gamma   90.00
#
_symmetry.space_group_name_H-M   'P 1'
#
loop_
_entity.id
_entity.type
_entity.pdbx_description
1 polymer ?
#
loop_
_entity_poly.entity_id
_entity_poly.type
_entity_poly.pdbx_seq_one_letter_code
_entity_poly.pdbx_strand_id
1 'polypeptide(L)'
;FPIYFKSITGGDSVDFLWFKSIENDAFIGYISSFTFLILAIISPLLSGIADHTGYKKLFMKLFCYLGSSSCILLYNFDLENFDLGIIYYFFAVVGFWGSLVFYNSYLPDIANADQHDMTSAKGYSLGYLGSIILLIFCLFLTQFPEFFGLIDKTQAVKMSFVLVGVCLLYTSDA
;
A
#
# COMPACT_ATOMS: atom_id res chain seq x y z
N PHE A 1 3.69 -6.85 -5.12
CA PHE A 1 2.74 -6.83 -6.24
C PHE A 1 3.43 -7.00 -7.60
N PRO A 2 4.53 -6.29 -7.97
CA PRO A 2 5.15 -6.42 -9.29
C PRO A 2 5.54 -7.85 -9.68
N ILE A 3 6.15 -8.61 -8.77
CA ILE A 3 6.57 -10.00 -9.00
C ILE A 3 5.34 -10.90 -9.23
N TYR A 4 4.30 -10.72 -8.45
CA TYR A 4 3.04 -11.47 -8.59
C TYR A 4 2.34 -11.15 -9.91
N PHE A 5 2.27 -9.87 -10.26
CA PHE A 5 1.73 -9.40 -11.53
C PHE A 5 2.42 -10.07 -12.72
N LYS A 6 3.75 -10.08 -12.73
CA LYS A 6 4.55 -10.72 -13.79
C LYS A 6 4.33 -12.24 -13.86
N SER A 7 4.14 -12.89 -12.71
CA SER A 7 3.89 -14.34 -12.66
C SER A 7 2.51 -14.73 -13.21
N ILE A 8 1.50 -13.88 -13.09
CA ILE A 8 0.15 -14.13 -13.59
C ILE A 8 0.03 -13.81 -15.07
N THR A 9 0.58 -12.69 -15.53
CA THR A 9 0.46 -12.28 -16.94
C THR A 9 1.19 -13.22 -17.90
N GLY A 10 2.13 -14.04 -17.40
CA GLY A 10 2.78 -15.11 -18.18
C GLY A 10 3.51 -14.68 -19.45
N GLY A 11 3.55 -13.37 -19.73
CA GLY A 11 4.14 -12.76 -20.90
C GLY A 11 4.96 -11.54 -20.55
N ASP A 12 5.69 -11.02 -21.53
CA ASP A 12 6.50 -9.81 -21.33
C ASP A 12 5.70 -8.51 -21.50
N SER A 13 4.47 -8.59 -22.02
CA SER A 13 3.63 -7.42 -22.31
C SER A 13 2.16 -7.65 -21.98
N VAL A 14 1.46 -6.56 -21.63
CA VAL A 14 0.03 -6.53 -21.36
C VAL A 14 -0.68 -5.48 -22.21
N ASP A 15 -1.94 -5.78 -22.52
CA ASP A 15 -2.87 -4.83 -23.14
C ASP A 15 -3.79 -4.26 -22.06
N PHE A 16 -3.84 -2.94 -21.94
CA PHE A 16 -4.69 -2.27 -20.96
C PHE A 16 -5.38 -1.05 -21.58
N LEU A 17 -6.72 -1.05 -21.57
CA LEU A 17 -7.56 0.02 -22.12
C LEU A 17 -7.20 0.35 -23.58
N TRP A 18 -6.47 1.44 -23.79
CA TRP A 18 -6.05 1.93 -25.12
C TRP A 18 -4.57 1.67 -25.41
N PHE A 19 -3.81 1.19 -24.43
CA PHE A 19 -2.40 0.88 -24.55
C PHE A 19 -2.22 -0.58 -24.92
N LYS A 20 -1.59 -0.83 -26.07
CA LYS A 20 -1.30 -2.18 -26.56
C LYS A 20 0.18 -2.51 -26.39
N SER A 21 0.45 -3.74 -25.93
CA SER A 21 1.81 -4.32 -25.88
C SER A 21 2.81 -3.50 -25.05
N ILE A 22 2.42 -3.13 -23.81
CA ILE A 22 3.35 -2.49 -22.87
C ILE A 22 4.04 -3.59 -22.06
N GLU A 23 5.36 -3.45 -21.89
CA GLU A 23 6.15 -4.31 -21.02
C GLU A 23 5.65 -4.24 -19.58
N ASN A 24 5.52 -5.39 -18.90
CA ASN A 24 4.92 -5.50 -17.56
C ASN A 24 5.56 -4.58 -16.51
N ASP A 25 6.89 -4.48 -16.53
CA ASP A 25 7.63 -3.64 -15.58
C ASP A 25 7.39 -2.14 -15.85
N ALA A 26 7.32 -1.75 -17.12
CA ALA A 26 6.99 -0.39 -17.53
C ALA A 26 5.54 -0.03 -17.16
N PHE A 27 4.59 -0.95 -17.33
CA PHE A 27 3.19 -0.73 -17.00
C PHE A 27 2.97 -0.41 -15.52
N ILE A 28 3.56 -1.21 -14.61
CA ILE A 28 3.51 -0.95 -13.17
C ILE A 28 4.20 0.38 -12.83
N GLY A 29 5.31 0.68 -13.50
CA GLY A 29 6.00 1.96 -13.38
C GLY A 29 5.12 3.15 -13.74
N TYR A 30 4.36 3.06 -14.83
CA TYR A 30 3.42 4.11 -15.26
C TYR A 30 2.28 4.30 -14.27
N ILE A 31 1.67 3.21 -13.76
CA ILE A 31 0.61 3.30 -12.75
C ILE A 31 1.15 3.96 -11.47
N SER A 32 2.32 3.54 -11.01
CA SER A 32 2.94 4.11 -9.83
C SER A 32 3.27 5.59 -10.01
N SER A 33 3.83 5.97 -11.17
CA SER A 33 4.14 7.36 -11.50
C SER A 33 2.89 8.23 -11.58
N PHE A 34 1.82 7.73 -12.18
CA PHE A 34 0.53 8.41 -12.25
C PHE A 34 -0.06 8.59 -10.84
N THR A 35 0.04 7.58 -9.99
CA THR A 35 -0.40 7.64 -8.60
C THR A 35 0.36 8.72 -7.82
N PHE A 36 1.68 8.78 -7.95
CA PHE A 36 2.48 9.81 -7.29
C PHE A 36 2.20 11.21 -7.83
N LEU A 37 1.93 11.36 -9.12
CA LEU A 37 1.54 12.63 -9.71
C LEU A 37 0.21 13.13 -9.10
N ILE A 38 -0.78 12.26 -8.98
CA ILE A 38 -2.06 12.58 -8.34
C ILE A 38 -1.84 12.98 -6.88
N LEU A 39 -1.06 12.21 -6.14
CA LEU A 39 -0.75 12.51 -4.74
C LEU A 39 0.00 13.83 -4.57
N ALA A 40 0.94 14.15 -5.46
CA ALA A 40 1.68 15.40 -5.43
C ALA A 40 0.77 16.63 -5.61
N ILE A 41 -0.30 16.50 -6.41
CA ILE A 41 -1.28 17.58 -6.63
C ILE A 41 -2.29 17.64 -5.47
N ILE A 42 -2.79 16.48 -5.03
CA ILE A 42 -3.89 16.42 -4.06
C ILE A 42 -3.39 16.60 -2.61
N SER A 43 -2.18 16.14 -2.27
CA SER A 43 -1.70 16.16 -0.88
C SER A 43 -1.61 17.58 -0.28
N PRO A 44 -1.12 18.64 -0.97
CA PRO A 44 -1.12 19.99 -0.41
C PRO A 44 -2.52 20.53 -0.16
N LEU A 45 -3.48 20.20 -1.05
CA LEU A 45 -4.89 20.63 -0.90
C LEU A 45 -5.53 19.96 0.31
N LEU A 46 -5.34 18.63 0.44
CA LEU A 46 -5.89 17.86 1.56
C LEU A 46 -5.22 18.25 2.89
N SER A 47 -3.90 18.48 2.90
CA SER A 47 -3.18 18.94 4.09
C SER A 47 -3.70 20.31 4.54
N GLY A 48 -3.89 21.25 3.61
CA GLY A 48 -4.47 22.58 3.92
C GLY A 48 -5.88 22.49 4.51
N ILE A 49 -6.73 21.62 3.96
CA ILE A 49 -8.08 21.36 4.50
C ILE A 49 -8.01 20.75 5.90
N ALA A 50 -7.15 19.75 6.08
CA ALA A 50 -6.99 19.05 7.36
C ALA A 50 -6.43 19.99 8.46
N ASP A 51 -5.48 20.86 8.11
CA ASP A 51 -4.92 21.87 9.01
C ASP A 51 -5.98 22.91 9.42
N HIS A 52 -6.80 23.37 8.47
CA HIS A 52 -7.86 24.34 8.75
C HIS A 52 -8.99 23.74 9.61
N THR A 53 -9.36 22.48 9.36
CA THR A 53 -10.46 21.82 10.08
C THR A 53 -10.04 21.16 11.38
N GLY A 54 -8.75 20.91 11.58
CA GLY A 54 -8.21 20.18 12.74
C GLY A 54 -8.46 18.66 12.72
N TYR A 55 -9.04 18.11 11.63
CA TYR A 55 -9.40 16.68 11.52
C TYR A 55 -8.30 15.81 10.88
N LYS A 56 -7.01 16.13 11.09
CA LYS A 56 -5.87 15.38 10.52
C LYS A 56 -5.96 13.88 10.79
N LYS A 57 -6.29 13.49 12.02
CA LYS A 57 -6.43 12.08 12.43
C LYS A 57 -7.55 11.36 11.66
N LEU A 58 -8.65 12.05 11.36
CA LEU A 58 -9.73 11.47 10.57
C LEU A 58 -9.30 11.19 9.13
N PHE A 59 -8.62 12.15 8.49
CA PHE A 59 -8.09 11.96 7.13
C PHE A 59 -7.07 10.84 7.07
N MET A 60 -6.14 10.78 8.04
CA MET A 60 -5.18 9.68 8.16
C MET A 60 -5.89 8.33 8.22
N LYS A 61 -6.91 8.18 9.10
CA LYS A 61 -7.70 6.95 9.21
C LYS A 61 -8.42 6.59 7.91
N LEU A 62 -9.04 7.56 7.24
CA LEU A 62 -9.73 7.33 5.96
C LEU A 62 -8.79 6.77 4.89
N PHE A 63 -7.59 7.34 4.75
CA PHE A 63 -6.60 6.84 3.81
C PHE A 63 -6.05 5.47 4.22
N CYS A 64 -5.86 5.20 5.51
CA CYS A 64 -5.49 3.88 6.01
C CYS A 64 -6.57 2.84 5.68
N TYR A 65 -7.84 3.14 5.91
CA TYR A 65 -8.93 2.22 5.59
C TYR A 65 -9.06 1.99 4.08
N LEU A 66 -8.90 3.03 3.27
CA LEU A 66 -8.87 2.91 1.81
C LEU A 66 -7.72 1.97 1.37
N GLY A 67 -6.52 2.19 1.87
CA GLY A 67 -5.34 1.39 1.55
C GLY A 67 -5.48 -0.07 2.02
N SER A 68 -5.93 -0.26 3.26
CA SER A 68 -6.13 -1.58 3.86
C SER A 68 -7.20 -2.40 3.12
N SER A 69 -8.38 -1.81 2.87
CA SER A 69 -9.45 -2.49 2.12
C SER A 69 -9.02 -2.86 0.71
N SER A 70 -8.30 -1.95 0.03
CA SER A 70 -7.77 -2.23 -1.30
C SER A 70 -6.73 -3.35 -1.30
N CYS A 71 -5.84 -3.40 -0.30
CA CYS A 71 -4.90 -4.52 -0.13
C CYS A 71 -5.62 -5.85 0.10
N ILE A 72 -6.69 -5.87 0.90
CA ILE A 72 -7.47 -7.09 1.14
C ILE A 72 -8.19 -7.53 -0.15
N LEU A 73 -8.75 -6.58 -0.91
CA LEU A 73 -9.42 -6.87 -2.19
C LEU A 73 -8.46 -7.39 -3.26
N LEU A 74 -7.16 -7.08 -3.18
CA LEU A 74 -6.13 -7.66 -4.04
C LEU A 74 -6.01 -9.19 -3.90
N TYR A 75 -6.57 -9.81 -2.86
CA TYR A 75 -6.70 -11.25 -2.76
C TYR A 75 -7.46 -11.86 -3.95
N ASN A 76 -8.46 -11.13 -4.48
CA ASN A 76 -9.28 -11.55 -5.61
C ASN A 76 -8.66 -11.21 -6.97
N PHE A 77 -7.38 -10.79 -6.99
CA PHE A 77 -6.70 -10.46 -8.24
C PHE A 77 -6.36 -11.72 -9.03
N ASP A 78 -6.99 -11.85 -10.20
CA ASP A 78 -6.74 -12.89 -11.18
C ASP A 78 -6.78 -12.29 -12.60
N LEU A 79 -6.37 -13.07 -13.61
CA LEU A 79 -6.39 -12.61 -15.02
C LEU A 79 -7.80 -12.25 -15.50
N GLU A 80 -8.85 -12.91 -14.98
CA GLU A 80 -10.24 -12.61 -15.32
C GLU A 80 -10.68 -11.23 -14.80
N ASN A 81 -10.09 -10.76 -13.70
CA ASN A 81 -10.41 -9.49 -13.05
C ASN A 81 -9.22 -8.50 -13.10
N PHE A 82 -8.47 -8.53 -14.19
CA PHE A 82 -7.23 -7.77 -14.35
C PHE A 82 -7.43 -6.26 -14.08
N ASP A 83 -8.45 -5.65 -14.70
CA ASP A 83 -8.71 -4.20 -14.57
C ASP A 83 -9.03 -3.82 -13.12
N LEU A 84 -9.81 -4.63 -12.43
CA LEU A 84 -10.14 -4.42 -11.01
C LEU A 84 -8.90 -4.53 -10.12
N GLY A 85 -8.02 -5.47 -10.41
CA GLY A 85 -6.77 -5.62 -9.66
C GLY A 85 -5.85 -4.41 -9.76
N ILE A 86 -5.76 -3.81 -10.95
CA ILE A 86 -5.01 -2.57 -11.16
C ILE A 86 -5.63 -1.39 -10.39
N ILE A 87 -6.96 -1.30 -10.38
CA ILE A 87 -7.67 -0.28 -9.60
C ILE A 87 -7.42 -0.47 -8.09
N TYR A 88 -7.46 -1.69 -7.59
CA TYR A 88 -7.15 -1.97 -6.18
C TYR A 88 -5.70 -1.63 -5.84
N TYR A 89 -4.75 -1.96 -6.72
CA TYR A 89 -3.36 -1.58 -6.53
C TYR A 89 -3.19 -0.05 -6.47
N PHE A 90 -3.82 0.68 -7.39
CA PHE A 90 -3.82 2.14 -7.40
C PHE A 90 -4.33 2.71 -6.07
N PHE A 91 -5.50 2.27 -5.61
CA PHE A 91 -6.06 2.74 -4.34
C PHE A 91 -5.26 2.30 -3.11
N ALA A 92 -4.63 1.14 -3.14
CA ALA A 92 -3.73 0.69 -2.07
C ALA A 92 -2.54 1.63 -1.93
N VAL A 93 -1.91 2.02 -3.06
CA VAL A 93 -0.77 2.96 -3.08
C VAL A 93 -1.22 4.36 -2.65
N VAL A 94 -2.35 4.86 -3.16
CA VAL A 94 -2.93 6.16 -2.74
C VAL A 94 -3.24 6.16 -1.26
N GLY A 95 -3.86 5.11 -0.74
CA GLY A 95 -4.22 4.98 0.67
C GLY A 95 -2.99 5.00 1.58
N PHE A 96 -1.98 4.21 1.23
CA PHE A 96 -0.73 4.15 2.00
C PHE A 96 0.02 5.50 2.02
N TRP A 97 0.33 6.05 0.86
CA TRP A 97 1.08 7.31 0.78
C TRP A 97 0.28 8.51 1.27
N GLY A 98 -1.04 8.52 1.01
CA GLY A 98 -1.94 9.54 1.54
C GLY A 98 -1.98 9.53 3.07
N SER A 99 -2.07 8.37 3.70
CA SER A 99 -2.01 8.25 5.15
C SER A 99 -0.69 8.76 5.75
N LEU A 100 0.44 8.51 5.05
CA LEU A 100 1.77 8.94 5.47
C LEU A 100 1.92 10.46 5.44
N VAL A 101 1.29 11.15 4.48
CA VAL A 101 1.27 12.62 4.44
C VAL A 101 0.62 13.17 5.71
N PHE A 102 -0.52 12.65 6.10
CA PHE A 102 -1.21 13.08 7.32
C PHE A 102 -0.49 12.66 8.60
N TYR A 103 0.12 11.48 8.62
CA TYR A 103 0.97 11.04 9.72
C TYR A 103 2.10 12.05 10.00
N ASN A 104 2.80 12.47 8.94
CA ASN A 104 3.87 13.48 9.08
C ASN A 104 3.34 14.85 9.49
N SER A 105 2.17 15.26 9.00
CA SER A 105 1.56 16.54 9.35
C SER A 105 1.01 16.59 10.79
N TYR A 106 0.82 15.42 11.41
CA TYR A 106 0.34 15.31 12.80
C TYR A 106 1.47 15.44 13.84
N LEU A 107 2.72 15.30 13.41
CA LEU A 107 3.89 15.34 14.30
C LEU A 107 3.98 16.64 15.15
N PRO A 108 3.73 17.84 14.62
CA PRO A 108 3.74 19.08 15.41
C PRO A 108 2.64 19.15 16.49
N ASP A 109 1.57 18.36 16.32
CA ASP A 109 0.45 18.36 17.27
C ASP A 109 0.73 17.47 18.50
N ILE A 110 1.71 16.53 18.39
CA ILE A 110 2.02 15.53 19.44
C ILE A 110 3.37 15.71 20.11
N ALA A 111 4.25 16.54 19.56
CA ALA A 111 5.61 16.76 20.08
C ALA A 111 5.98 18.24 20.03
N ASN A 112 6.83 18.67 20.97
CA ASN A 112 7.43 20.00 20.93
C ASN A 112 8.48 20.08 19.82
N ALA A 113 8.76 21.29 19.30
CA ALA A 113 9.66 21.51 18.18
C ALA A 113 11.06 20.88 18.35
N ASP A 114 11.59 20.92 19.56
CA ASP A 114 12.88 20.33 19.96
C ASP A 114 12.86 18.80 20.06
N GLN A 115 11.67 18.17 20.05
CA GLN A 115 11.48 16.72 20.14
C GLN A 115 11.00 16.08 18.81
N HIS A 116 10.72 16.87 17.77
CA HIS A 116 10.17 16.39 16.51
C HIS A 116 11.05 15.29 15.89
N ASP A 117 12.37 15.53 15.78
CA ASP A 117 13.30 14.59 15.17
C ASP A 117 13.36 13.26 15.91
N MET A 118 13.39 13.31 17.26
CA MET A 118 13.45 12.12 18.09
C MET A 118 12.12 11.33 18.02
N THR A 119 10.99 12.01 18.05
CA THR A 119 9.66 11.37 17.98
C THR A 119 9.43 10.75 16.62
N SER A 120 9.77 11.46 15.56
CA SER A 120 9.71 10.94 14.19
C SER A 120 10.63 9.73 14.00
N ALA A 121 11.89 9.82 14.44
CA ALA A 121 12.84 8.71 14.35
C ALA A 121 12.35 7.44 15.08
N LYS A 122 11.76 7.58 16.26
CA LYS A 122 11.17 6.46 17.01
C LYS A 122 9.98 5.85 16.25
N GLY A 123 9.08 6.67 15.74
CA GLY A 123 7.92 6.20 14.97
C GLY A 123 8.33 5.41 13.73
N TYR A 124 9.23 5.96 12.92
CA TYR A 124 9.76 5.27 11.74
C TYR A 124 10.54 4.00 12.09
N SER A 125 11.36 4.03 13.14
CA SER A 125 12.13 2.87 13.60
C SER A 125 11.21 1.70 13.98
N LEU A 126 10.14 1.96 14.73
CA LEU A 126 9.14 0.94 15.07
C LEU A 126 8.38 0.44 13.83
N GLY A 127 8.03 1.35 12.93
CA GLY A 127 7.40 1.01 11.65
C GLY A 127 8.28 0.09 10.79
N TYR A 128 9.59 0.38 10.69
CA TYR A 128 10.55 -0.48 9.98
C TYR A 128 10.70 -1.85 10.63
N LEU A 129 10.78 -1.92 11.96
CA LEU A 129 10.81 -3.21 12.67
C LEU A 129 9.57 -4.05 12.38
N GLY A 130 8.38 -3.44 12.46
CA GLY A 130 7.12 -4.12 12.12
C GLY A 130 7.09 -4.60 10.67
N SER A 131 7.54 -3.77 9.73
CA SER A 131 7.57 -4.12 8.31
C SER A 131 8.57 -5.23 7.99
N ILE A 132 9.74 -5.27 8.67
CA ILE A 132 10.71 -6.35 8.52
C ILE A 132 10.14 -7.68 9.02
N ILE A 133 9.48 -7.68 10.19
CA ILE A 133 8.85 -8.88 10.74
C ILE A 133 7.77 -9.40 9.79
N LEU A 134 6.90 -8.51 9.29
CA LEU A 134 5.86 -8.88 8.33
C LEU A 134 6.46 -9.40 7.02
N LEU A 135 7.52 -8.76 6.52
CA LEU A 135 8.21 -9.20 5.29
C LEU A 135 8.80 -10.60 5.45
N ILE A 136 9.50 -10.87 6.55
CA ILE A 136 10.08 -12.19 6.83
C ILE A 136 8.96 -13.24 6.91
N PHE A 137 7.85 -12.91 7.57
CA PHE A 137 6.70 -13.81 7.67
C PHE A 137 6.08 -14.09 6.30
N CYS A 138 5.86 -13.07 5.46
CA CYS A 138 5.36 -13.24 4.10
C CYS A 138 6.32 -14.04 3.20
N LEU A 139 7.63 -13.83 3.34
CA LEU A 139 8.63 -14.63 2.63
C LEU A 139 8.59 -16.09 3.07
N PHE A 140 8.48 -16.37 4.37
CA PHE A 140 8.37 -17.72 4.88
C PHE A 140 7.08 -18.41 4.38
N LEU A 141 5.97 -17.69 4.37
CA LEU A 141 4.69 -18.15 3.85
C LEU A 141 4.75 -18.51 2.36
N THR A 142 5.47 -17.72 1.55
CA THR A 142 5.62 -17.96 0.11
C THR A 142 6.63 -19.06 -0.22
N GLN A 143 7.64 -19.29 0.64
CA GLN A 143 8.63 -20.35 0.43
C GLN A 143 8.13 -21.72 0.89
N PHE A 144 7.32 -21.77 1.95
CA PHE A 144 6.81 -22.99 2.55
C PHE A 144 5.26 -22.98 2.61
N PRO A 145 4.54 -22.89 1.47
CA PRO A 145 3.08 -22.82 1.45
C PRO A 145 2.43 -24.04 2.08
N GLU A 146 2.99 -25.23 1.90
CA GLU A 146 2.48 -26.48 2.43
C GLU A 146 2.39 -26.51 3.96
N PHE A 147 3.36 -25.84 4.65
CA PHE A 147 3.37 -25.74 6.10
C PHE A 147 2.14 -25.00 6.64
N PHE A 148 1.59 -24.08 5.85
CA PHE A 148 0.38 -23.29 6.18
C PHE A 148 -0.90 -23.87 5.59
N GLY A 149 -0.83 -25.05 4.97
CA GLY A 149 -1.98 -25.68 4.33
C GLY A 149 -2.43 -25.01 3.02
N LEU A 150 -1.54 -24.22 2.40
CA LEU A 150 -1.79 -23.56 1.13
C LEU A 150 -1.40 -24.48 -0.04
N ILE A 151 -2.18 -24.42 -1.13
CA ILE A 151 -2.03 -25.33 -2.26
C ILE A 151 -0.79 -24.98 -3.09
N ASP A 152 -0.54 -23.68 -3.30
CA ASP A 152 0.54 -23.20 -4.15
C ASP A 152 1.11 -21.83 -3.71
N LYS A 153 2.21 -21.42 -4.36
CA LYS A 153 2.86 -20.14 -4.10
C LYS A 153 1.98 -18.95 -4.46
N THR A 154 1.11 -19.08 -5.45
CA THR A 154 0.18 -18.04 -5.89
C THR A 154 -0.80 -17.69 -4.77
N GLN A 155 -1.37 -18.71 -4.14
CA GLN A 155 -2.26 -18.53 -2.99
C GLN A 155 -1.53 -17.90 -1.79
N ALA A 156 -0.27 -18.28 -1.55
CA ALA A 156 0.54 -17.71 -0.49
C ALA A 156 0.81 -16.20 -0.70
N VAL A 157 1.06 -15.79 -1.95
CA VAL A 157 1.23 -14.36 -2.28
C VAL A 157 -0.08 -13.60 -2.12
N LYS A 158 -1.21 -14.14 -2.55
CA LYS A 158 -2.53 -13.54 -2.33
C LYS A 158 -2.82 -13.36 -0.84
N MET A 159 -2.49 -14.36 -0.01
CA MET A 159 -2.64 -14.27 1.44
C MET A 159 -1.75 -13.20 2.06
N SER A 160 -0.56 -12.98 1.49
CA SER A 160 0.33 -11.89 1.93
C SER A 160 -0.30 -10.50 1.74
N PHE A 161 -1.10 -10.28 0.69
CA PHE A 161 -1.82 -9.01 0.52
C PHE A 161 -2.85 -8.80 1.64
N VAL A 162 -3.56 -9.86 2.03
CA VAL A 162 -4.52 -9.78 3.15
C VAL A 162 -3.79 -9.45 4.46
N LEU A 163 -2.66 -10.10 4.73
CA LEU A 163 -1.86 -9.85 5.93
C LEU A 163 -1.36 -8.40 6.00
N VAL A 164 -0.86 -7.88 4.87
CA VAL A 164 -0.45 -6.46 4.79
C VAL A 164 -1.63 -5.54 5.03
N GLY A 165 -2.79 -5.81 4.43
CA GLY A 165 -4.01 -5.02 4.64
C GLY A 165 -4.47 -5.02 6.10
N VAL A 166 -4.50 -6.18 6.74
CA VAL A 166 -4.87 -6.31 8.16
C VAL A 166 -3.86 -5.59 9.06
N CYS A 167 -2.55 -5.72 8.77
CA CYS A 167 -1.52 -5.01 9.53
C CYS A 167 -1.68 -3.49 9.43
N LEU A 168 -1.97 -2.99 8.22
CA LEU A 168 -2.21 -1.57 7.98
C LEU A 168 -3.46 -1.07 8.74
N LEU A 169 -4.51 -1.88 8.78
CA LEU A 169 -5.75 -1.56 9.48
C LEU A 169 -5.52 -1.48 11.00
N TYR A 170 -4.80 -2.45 11.57
CA TYR A 170 -4.49 -2.48 12.99
C TYR A 170 -3.63 -1.27 13.43
N THR A 171 -2.63 -0.90 12.62
CA THR A 171 -1.76 0.24 12.93
C THR A 171 -2.48 1.59 12.84
N SER A 172 -3.61 1.69 12.12
CA SER A 172 -4.38 2.92 12.02
C SER A 172 -5.26 3.21 13.22
N ASP A 173 -5.62 2.18 14.00
CA ASP A 173 -6.48 2.32 15.19
C ASP A 173 -5.70 2.46 16.52
N ALA A 174 -4.39 2.17 16.49
CA ALA A 174 -3.51 2.35 17.65
C ALA A 174 -3.05 3.79 17.76
#